data_be6361a2b3cb7a28fd70779a1b0ea013
#
_entry.id   be6361a2b3cb7a28fd70779a1b0ea013
#
_cell.length_a   1.000
_cell.length_b   1.000
_cell.length_c   1.000
_cell.angle_alpha   90.00
_cell.angle_beta   90.00
_cell.angle_gamma   90.00
#
_symmetry.space_group_name_H-M   'P 1'
#
loop_
_entity.id
_entity.type
_entity.pdbx_description
1 polymer ?
#
loop_
_entity_poly.entity_id
_entity_poly.type
_entity_poly.pdbx_seq_one_letter_code
_entity_poly.pdbx_strand_id
1 'polypeptide(L)'
;MKKLIYLLIIVVIGVLGYQFTTKTGLFNQPLSPKDTAGIKINDLDLRVVYNRPSKRDRAIFGALVPFNKVWRTGANEATTFETNHDLSVNGVKLPKGKYTLWTVPMQNNWKVMFNSKQYDWGVNEKMEPNWDPNYDVVEVEVPAQTLDKPVEQFTVAFDNSTDDLKMTMA
;
A
#
# COMPACT_ATOMS: atom_id res chain seq x y z
N MET A 1 5.91 -11.69 55.78
CA MET A 1 6.78 -12.31 54.77
C MET A 1 5.98 -12.93 53.61
N LYS A 2 5.01 -13.82 53.82
CA LYS A 2 4.24 -14.46 52.70
C LYS A 2 3.54 -13.46 51.78
N LYS A 3 2.87 -12.42 52.29
CA LYS A 3 2.20 -11.38 51.48
C LYS A 3 3.17 -10.61 50.58
N LEU A 4 4.40 -10.35 51.03
CA LEU A 4 5.41 -9.67 50.24
C LEU A 4 5.92 -10.55 49.10
N ILE A 5 6.05 -11.85 49.32
CA ILE A 5 6.44 -12.83 48.31
C ILE A 5 5.38 -12.91 47.20
N TYR A 6 4.09 -12.96 47.57
CA TYR A 6 3.00 -12.96 46.57
C TYR A 6 2.97 -11.68 45.72
N LEU A 7 3.19 -10.52 46.36
CA LEU A 7 3.27 -9.25 45.60
C LEU A 7 4.43 -9.27 44.59
N LEU A 8 5.59 -9.77 45.04
CA LEU A 8 6.78 -9.88 44.17
C LEU A 8 6.54 -10.82 42.98
N ILE A 9 5.88 -11.96 43.20
CA ILE A 9 5.50 -12.91 42.14
C ILE A 9 4.56 -12.27 41.16
N ILE A 10 3.55 -11.50 41.57
CA ILE A 10 2.60 -10.82 40.70
C ILE A 10 3.33 -9.78 39.85
N VAL A 11 4.25 -9.00 40.42
CA VAL A 11 5.04 -8.01 39.67
C VAL A 11 5.93 -8.70 38.65
N VAL A 12 6.59 -9.80 38.98
CA VAL A 12 7.44 -10.56 38.06
C VAL A 12 6.62 -11.13 36.90
N ILE A 13 5.46 -11.72 37.17
CA ILE A 13 4.55 -12.22 36.12
C ILE A 13 4.06 -11.08 35.25
N GLY A 14 3.72 -9.93 35.82
CA GLY A 14 3.32 -8.74 35.06
C GLY A 14 4.43 -8.22 34.12
N VAL A 15 5.67 -8.15 34.62
CA VAL A 15 6.84 -7.73 33.84
C VAL A 15 7.16 -8.74 32.72
N LEU A 16 7.13 -10.04 33.04
CA LEU A 16 7.36 -11.09 32.03
C LEU A 16 6.25 -11.11 30.97
N GLY A 17 5.00 -10.93 31.36
CA GLY A 17 3.86 -10.82 30.48
C GLY A 17 4.00 -9.59 29.55
N TYR A 18 4.36 -8.44 30.09
CA TYR A 18 4.62 -7.21 29.33
C TYR A 18 5.78 -7.39 28.34
N GLN A 19 6.91 -7.96 28.79
CA GLN A 19 8.04 -8.25 27.90
C GLN A 19 7.68 -9.27 26.82
N PHE A 20 6.89 -10.28 27.12
CA PHE A 20 6.42 -11.27 26.15
C PHE A 20 5.55 -10.60 25.08
N THR A 21 4.58 -9.79 25.47
CA THR A 21 3.68 -9.10 24.54
C THR A 21 4.40 -8.08 23.66
N THR A 22 5.40 -7.36 24.19
CA THR A 22 6.22 -6.42 23.42
C THR A 22 7.16 -7.13 22.45
N LYS A 23 7.75 -8.26 22.84
CA LYS A 23 8.65 -9.05 21.98
C LYS A 23 7.89 -9.81 20.88
N THR A 24 6.71 -10.32 21.17
CA THR A 24 5.90 -11.06 20.19
C THR A 24 5.09 -10.15 19.26
N GLY A 25 5.07 -8.84 19.52
CA GLY A 25 4.30 -7.89 18.72
C GLY A 25 2.78 -8.13 18.75
N LEU A 26 2.28 -8.96 19.68
CA LEU A 26 0.87 -9.37 19.76
C LEU A 26 -0.12 -8.19 19.83
N PHE A 27 0.33 -7.03 20.34
CA PHE A 27 -0.47 -5.81 20.44
C PHE A 27 -0.03 -4.68 19.51
N ASN A 28 1.04 -4.87 18.71
CA ASN A 28 1.64 -3.84 17.85
C ASN A 28 1.61 -4.20 16.37
N GLN A 29 0.69 -5.05 15.94
CA GLN A 29 0.51 -5.26 14.49
C GLN A 29 -0.04 -3.95 13.88
N PRO A 30 0.67 -3.35 12.92
CA PRO A 30 0.17 -2.14 12.28
C PRO A 30 -1.15 -2.42 11.60
N LEU A 31 -2.12 -1.52 11.76
CA LEU A 31 -3.47 -1.64 11.18
C LEU A 31 -3.45 -1.75 9.64
N SER A 32 -2.37 -1.31 9.04
CA SER A 32 -2.10 -1.39 7.60
C SER A 32 -0.65 -1.84 7.44
N PRO A 33 -0.38 -3.15 7.47
CA PRO A 33 0.98 -3.67 7.39
C PRO A 33 1.61 -3.31 6.04
N LYS A 34 2.91 -3.05 6.06
CA LYS A 34 3.72 -2.84 4.86
C LYS A 34 3.92 -4.17 4.13
N ASP A 35 3.81 -4.14 2.81
CA ASP A 35 4.00 -5.30 1.95
C ASP A 35 4.75 -4.94 0.67
N THR A 36 5.19 -5.95 -0.05
CA THR A 36 5.90 -5.80 -1.31
C THR A 36 5.32 -6.78 -2.32
N ALA A 37 4.76 -6.25 -3.41
CA ALA A 37 4.47 -7.03 -4.61
C ALA A 37 5.61 -6.86 -5.60
N GLY A 38 6.05 -7.94 -6.22
CA GLY A 38 7.11 -7.89 -7.22
C GLY A 38 7.01 -9.03 -8.22
N ILE A 39 7.63 -8.84 -9.38
CA ILE A 39 7.79 -9.88 -10.39
C ILE A 39 9.16 -9.73 -11.04
N LYS A 40 9.77 -10.88 -11.33
CA LYS A 40 11.02 -10.96 -12.06
C LYS A 40 10.83 -11.82 -13.30
N ILE A 41 11.11 -11.25 -14.47
CA ILE A 41 11.00 -11.93 -15.76
C ILE A 41 12.31 -11.68 -16.51
N ASN A 42 13.13 -12.72 -16.64
CA ASN A 42 14.51 -12.61 -17.18
C ASN A 42 15.31 -11.57 -16.38
N ASP A 43 15.70 -10.46 -17.00
CA ASP A 43 16.41 -9.32 -16.43
C ASP A 43 15.50 -8.16 -15.96
N LEU A 44 14.23 -8.20 -16.29
CA LEU A 44 13.22 -7.25 -15.80
C LEU A 44 12.89 -7.56 -14.34
N ASP A 45 13.00 -6.53 -13.47
CA ASP A 45 12.62 -6.58 -12.07
C ASP A 45 11.66 -5.42 -11.77
N LEU A 46 10.43 -5.75 -11.37
CA LEU A 46 9.41 -4.79 -10.97
C LEU A 46 9.08 -4.99 -9.49
N ARG A 47 8.94 -3.88 -8.77
CA ARG A 47 8.61 -3.90 -7.35
C ARG A 47 7.67 -2.77 -6.96
N VAL A 48 6.62 -3.10 -6.21
CA VAL A 48 5.72 -2.16 -5.55
C VAL A 48 5.85 -2.34 -4.05
N VAL A 49 6.18 -1.29 -3.31
CA VAL A 49 6.15 -1.28 -1.85
C VAL A 49 4.98 -0.40 -1.40
N TYR A 50 4.11 -0.95 -0.59
CA TYR A 50 2.85 -0.32 -0.21
C TYR A 50 2.38 -0.76 1.18
N ASN A 51 1.40 -0.05 1.73
CA ASN A 51 0.74 -0.45 2.97
C ASN A 51 -0.65 -0.98 2.65
N ARG A 52 -1.05 -2.08 3.30
CA ARG A 52 -2.29 -2.84 3.06
C ARG A 52 -3.36 -2.50 4.09
N PRO A 53 -4.18 -1.45 3.90
CA PRO A 53 -5.33 -1.21 4.75
C PRO A 53 -6.38 -2.30 4.57
N SER A 54 -7.01 -2.71 5.68
CA SER A 54 -8.14 -3.64 5.68
C SER A 54 -9.46 -2.90 5.49
N LYS A 55 -10.39 -3.52 4.78
CA LYS A 55 -11.73 -3.00 4.51
C LYS A 55 -12.57 -2.89 5.81
N ARG A 56 -12.54 -3.89 6.68
CA ARG A 56 -13.25 -3.92 7.97
C ARG A 56 -14.73 -3.55 7.84
N ASP A 57 -15.44 -4.22 6.97
CA ASP A 57 -16.88 -4.02 6.66
C ASP A 57 -17.28 -2.60 6.21
N ARG A 58 -16.29 -1.73 5.90
CA ARG A 58 -16.54 -0.37 5.40
C ARG A 58 -16.71 -0.36 3.89
N ALA A 59 -17.52 0.57 3.40
CA ALA A 59 -17.47 0.97 1.99
C ALA A 59 -16.18 1.77 1.76
N ILE A 60 -15.37 1.35 0.81
CA ILE A 60 -14.06 1.97 0.54
C ILE A 60 -14.16 2.99 -0.58
N PHE A 61 -14.29 2.54 -1.82
CA PHE A 61 -14.33 3.44 -2.97
C PHE A 61 -15.68 4.15 -3.07
N GLY A 62 -15.64 5.47 -3.25
CA GLY A 62 -16.82 6.33 -3.21
C GLY A 62 -17.25 6.75 -1.80
N ALA A 63 -16.61 6.22 -0.74
CA ALA A 63 -16.87 6.57 0.65
C ALA A 63 -15.57 6.96 1.39
N LEU A 64 -14.85 5.99 2.02
CA LEU A 64 -13.60 6.26 2.74
C LEU A 64 -12.51 6.82 1.80
N VAL A 65 -12.45 6.32 0.58
CA VAL A 65 -11.65 6.85 -0.54
C VAL A 65 -12.63 7.46 -1.54
N PRO A 66 -12.83 8.78 -1.53
CA PRO A 66 -13.83 9.44 -2.39
C PRO A 66 -13.47 9.27 -3.87
N PHE A 67 -14.48 9.12 -4.71
CA PHE A 67 -14.29 9.15 -6.16
C PHE A 67 -13.81 10.53 -6.63
N ASN A 68 -13.05 10.54 -7.72
CA ASN A 68 -12.49 11.74 -8.36
C ASN A 68 -11.54 12.54 -7.44
N LYS A 69 -10.95 11.89 -6.43
CA LYS A 69 -9.93 12.46 -5.57
C LYS A 69 -8.64 11.65 -5.64
N VAL A 70 -7.51 12.35 -5.60
CA VAL A 70 -6.20 11.69 -5.55
C VAL A 70 -6.09 10.89 -4.26
N TRP A 71 -5.62 9.67 -4.39
CA TRP A 71 -5.37 8.74 -3.30
C TRP A 71 -3.91 8.25 -3.35
N ARG A 72 -3.27 8.13 -2.17
CA ARG A 72 -1.90 7.63 -2.02
C ARG A 72 -1.72 6.12 -2.33
N THR A 73 -2.76 5.49 -2.90
CA THR A 73 -2.77 4.08 -3.34
C THR A 73 -2.38 3.12 -2.22
N GLY A 74 -3.01 3.28 -1.06
CA GLY A 74 -2.74 2.51 0.16
C GLY A 74 -2.95 3.34 1.43
N ALA A 75 -2.09 3.14 2.42
CA ALA A 75 -2.12 3.82 3.71
C ALA A 75 -0.70 4.23 4.14
N ASN A 76 -0.59 5.10 5.17
CA ASN A 76 0.67 5.56 5.78
C ASN A 76 1.60 6.21 4.74
N GLU A 77 2.78 5.61 4.49
CA GLU A 77 3.74 6.08 3.50
C GLU A 77 3.17 6.04 2.08
N ALA A 78 3.67 6.88 1.20
CA ALA A 78 3.32 6.83 -0.22
C ALA A 78 3.73 5.48 -0.83
N THR A 79 2.84 4.89 -1.62
CA THR A 79 3.15 3.67 -2.38
C THR A 79 4.23 3.97 -3.42
N THR A 80 5.21 3.09 -3.56
CA THR A 80 6.29 3.25 -4.54
C THR A 80 6.28 2.12 -5.56
N PHE A 81 6.59 2.46 -6.79
CA PHE A 81 6.83 1.54 -7.90
C PHE A 81 8.28 1.69 -8.39
N GLU A 82 8.97 0.58 -8.61
CA GLU A 82 10.35 0.58 -9.08
C GLU A 82 10.50 -0.38 -10.25
N THR A 83 11.24 0.06 -11.27
CA THR A 83 11.59 -0.73 -12.46
C THR A 83 13.05 -0.51 -12.84
N ASN A 84 13.75 -1.58 -13.19
CA ASN A 84 15.12 -1.53 -13.68
C ASN A 84 15.23 -1.36 -15.21
N HIS A 85 14.10 -1.37 -15.94
CA HIS A 85 14.00 -1.17 -17.38
C HIS A 85 12.96 -0.09 -17.72
N ASP A 86 13.11 0.52 -18.91
CA ASP A 86 12.06 1.33 -19.51
C ASP A 86 10.84 0.45 -19.81
N LEU A 87 9.66 0.94 -19.49
CA LEU A 87 8.39 0.23 -19.71
C LEU A 87 7.51 0.99 -20.69
N SER A 88 6.56 0.28 -21.29
CA SER A 88 5.39 0.86 -21.94
C SER A 88 4.17 0.60 -21.06
N VAL A 89 3.64 1.62 -20.41
CA VAL A 89 2.45 1.53 -19.56
C VAL A 89 1.25 2.02 -20.38
N ASN A 90 0.40 1.10 -20.82
CA ASN A 90 -0.73 1.40 -21.72
C ASN A 90 -0.33 2.28 -22.92
N GLY A 91 0.84 1.98 -23.53
CA GLY A 91 1.37 2.72 -24.69
C GLY A 91 2.17 3.98 -24.34
N VAL A 92 2.23 4.40 -23.07
CA VAL A 92 3.01 5.56 -22.62
C VAL A 92 4.35 5.09 -22.04
N LYS A 93 5.44 5.71 -22.49
CA LYS A 93 6.80 5.36 -22.05
C LYS A 93 7.01 5.79 -20.60
N LEU A 94 7.37 4.83 -19.72
CA LEU A 94 7.85 5.05 -18.35
C LEU A 94 9.35 4.68 -18.32
N PRO A 95 10.27 5.61 -18.12
CA PRO A 95 11.70 5.31 -17.98
C PRO A 95 11.99 4.42 -16.77
N LYS A 96 13.09 3.69 -16.80
CA LYS A 96 13.59 2.99 -15.62
C LYS A 96 13.77 3.95 -14.46
N GLY A 97 13.41 3.52 -13.24
CA GLY A 97 13.51 4.38 -12.07
C GLY A 97 12.60 3.96 -10.94
N LYS A 98 12.54 4.83 -9.94
CA LYS A 98 11.65 4.70 -8.79
C LYS A 98 10.65 5.85 -8.76
N TYR A 99 9.39 5.53 -8.61
CA TYR A 99 8.26 6.43 -8.66
C TYR A 99 7.40 6.28 -7.42
N THR A 100 6.70 7.33 -7.01
CA THR A 100 5.54 7.18 -6.14
C THR A 100 4.29 6.97 -6.99
N LEU A 101 3.44 6.06 -6.55
CA LEU A 101 2.24 5.65 -7.26
C LEU A 101 1.02 6.33 -6.64
N TRP A 102 0.31 7.09 -7.43
CA TRP A 102 -0.92 7.78 -7.05
C TRP A 102 -2.07 7.33 -7.93
N THR A 103 -3.26 7.30 -7.38
CA THR A 103 -4.44 6.95 -8.16
C THR A 103 -5.59 7.91 -7.91
N VAL A 104 -6.47 8.04 -8.89
CA VAL A 104 -7.77 8.68 -8.74
C VAL A 104 -8.82 7.62 -9.04
N PRO A 105 -9.43 7.00 -8.03
CA PRO A 105 -10.53 6.07 -8.23
C PRO A 105 -11.75 6.81 -8.81
N MET A 106 -12.35 6.24 -9.83
CA MET A 106 -13.62 6.65 -10.41
C MET A 106 -14.54 5.43 -10.50
N GLN A 107 -15.78 5.63 -10.86
CA GLN A 107 -16.79 4.56 -10.81
C GLN A 107 -16.48 3.41 -11.79
N ASN A 108 -16.04 3.73 -13.01
CA ASN A 108 -15.84 2.76 -14.10
C ASN A 108 -14.38 2.60 -14.53
N ASN A 109 -13.52 3.52 -14.13
CA ASN A 109 -12.10 3.53 -14.45
C ASN A 109 -11.31 4.17 -13.32
N TRP A 110 -10.00 3.98 -13.33
CA TRP A 110 -9.09 4.66 -12.43
C TRP A 110 -8.01 5.37 -13.23
N LYS A 111 -7.64 6.54 -12.79
CA LYS A 111 -6.42 7.18 -13.26
C LYS A 111 -5.27 6.69 -12.40
N VAL A 112 -4.14 6.33 -13.02
CA VAL A 112 -2.91 5.88 -12.36
C VAL A 112 -1.79 6.82 -12.78
N MET A 113 -1.11 7.41 -11.79
CA MET A 113 -0.01 8.35 -12.00
C MET A 113 1.28 7.81 -11.41
N PHE A 114 2.35 7.83 -12.21
CA PHE A 114 3.72 7.52 -11.79
C PHE A 114 4.47 8.84 -11.64
N ASN A 115 4.75 9.21 -10.39
CA ASN A 115 5.32 10.50 -10.02
C ASN A 115 6.79 10.34 -9.64
N SER A 116 7.68 11.12 -10.23
CA SER A 116 9.13 11.02 -10.01
C SER A 116 9.59 11.54 -8.65
N LYS A 117 8.77 12.37 -7.98
CA LYS A 117 9.09 12.87 -6.65
C LYS A 117 8.84 11.78 -5.61
N GLN A 118 9.74 11.68 -4.63
CA GLN A 118 9.62 10.75 -3.50
C GLN A 118 8.98 11.49 -2.32
N TYR A 119 8.09 10.80 -1.62
CA TYR A 119 7.36 11.33 -0.47
C TYR A 119 7.48 10.33 0.69
N ASP A 120 7.92 10.82 1.86
CA ASP A 120 8.05 9.99 3.07
C ASP A 120 6.68 9.56 3.59
N TRP A 121 5.65 10.42 3.42
CA TRP A 121 4.28 10.18 3.85
C TRP A 121 3.29 10.53 2.75
N GLY A 122 2.20 9.74 2.64
CA GLY A 122 1.24 9.91 1.55
C GLY A 122 0.27 11.08 1.72
N VAL A 123 0.18 11.71 2.90
CA VAL A 123 -0.68 12.85 3.18
C VAL A 123 0.02 13.88 4.04
N ASN A 124 -0.44 15.13 3.96
CA ASN A 124 0.01 16.23 4.81
C ASN A 124 -0.74 16.23 6.17
N GLU A 125 -0.48 17.22 7.02
CA GLU A 125 -1.11 17.38 8.33
C GLU A 125 -2.63 17.57 8.26
N LYS A 126 -3.16 18.04 7.12
CA LYS A 126 -4.59 18.17 6.85
C LYS A 126 -5.24 16.93 6.25
N MET A 127 -4.49 15.81 6.19
CA MET A 127 -4.93 14.56 5.56
C MET A 127 -5.18 14.67 4.04
N GLU A 128 -4.62 15.69 3.39
CA GLU A 128 -4.64 15.84 1.94
C GLU A 128 -3.44 15.12 1.31
N PRO A 129 -3.59 14.53 0.10
CA PRO A 129 -2.46 13.91 -0.59
C PRO A 129 -1.28 14.85 -0.78
N ASN A 130 -0.07 14.40 -0.47
CA ASN A 130 1.18 15.16 -0.70
C ASN A 130 1.58 15.22 -2.18
N TRP A 131 0.72 14.76 -3.07
CA TRP A 131 0.96 14.67 -4.50
C TRP A 131 1.14 16.06 -5.15
N ASP A 132 2.13 16.14 -6.05
CA ASP A 132 2.41 17.31 -6.86
C ASP A 132 2.42 16.89 -8.35
N PRO A 133 1.44 17.33 -9.15
CA PRO A 133 1.28 16.91 -10.55
C PRO A 133 2.45 17.31 -11.45
N ASN A 134 3.27 18.29 -11.07
CA ASN A 134 4.42 18.72 -11.86
C ASN A 134 5.50 17.64 -12.00
N TYR A 135 5.44 16.60 -11.18
CA TYR A 135 6.37 15.48 -11.20
C TYR A 135 5.76 14.20 -11.80
N ASP A 136 4.55 14.25 -12.33
CA ASP A 136 3.96 13.09 -13.00
C ASP A 136 4.68 12.83 -14.32
N VAL A 137 5.23 11.61 -14.47
CA VAL A 137 5.95 11.16 -15.66
C VAL A 137 5.02 10.40 -16.60
N VAL A 138 4.12 9.61 -16.01
CA VAL A 138 3.09 8.86 -16.74
C VAL A 138 1.77 9.03 -16.02
N GLU A 139 0.74 9.32 -16.77
CA GLU A 139 -0.66 9.28 -16.35
C GLU A 139 -1.44 8.43 -17.36
N VAL A 140 -2.12 7.41 -16.87
CA VAL A 140 -2.94 6.52 -17.70
C VAL A 140 -4.28 6.23 -17.03
N GLU A 141 -5.30 5.99 -17.84
CA GLU A 141 -6.59 5.48 -17.37
C GLU A 141 -6.67 3.96 -17.58
N VAL A 142 -7.21 3.28 -16.58
CA VAL A 142 -7.42 1.84 -16.60
C VAL A 142 -8.86 1.50 -16.19
N PRO A 143 -9.49 0.49 -16.81
CA PRO A 143 -10.86 0.12 -16.45
C PRO A 143 -10.91 -0.46 -15.03
N ALA A 144 -11.95 -0.09 -14.27
CA ALA A 144 -12.29 -0.74 -13.02
C ALA A 144 -13.17 -1.97 -13.29
N GLN A 145 -12.89 -3.07 -12.59
CA GLN A 145 -13.67 -4.29 -12.68
C GLN A 145 -14.29 -4.62 -11.32
N THR A 146 -15.54 -5.03 -11.34
CA THR A 146 -16.19 -5.53 -10.13
C THR A 146 -15.72 -6.95 -9.88
N LEU A 147 -15.27 -7.23 -8.66
CA LEU A 147 -14.86 -8.56 -8.23
C LEU A 147 -16.07 -9.36 -7.73
N ASP A 148 -16.10 -10.66 -8.02
CA ASP A 148 -17.15 -11.58 -7.52
C ASP A 148 -17.15 -11.68 -5.99
N LYS A 149 -15.99 -11.51 -5.38
CA LYS A 149 -15.81 -11.52 -3.92
C LYS A 149 -14.98 -10.32 -3.47
N PRO A 150 -15.37 -9.67 -2.37
CA PRO A 150 -14.59 -8.57 -1.84
C PRO A 150 -13.23 -9.03 -1.34
N VAL A 151 -12.21 -8.23 -1.60
CA VAL A 151 -10.86 -8.40 -1.03
C VAL A 151 -10.80 -7.64 0.29
N GLU A 152 -10.41 -8.30 1.38
CA GLU A 152 -10.38 -7.70 2.72
C GLU A 152 -9.25 -6.70 2.89
N GLN A 153 -8.07 -6.97 2.33
CA GLN A 153 -6.91 -6.08 2.41
C GLN A 153 -6.54 -5.57 1.03
N PHE A 154 -6.26 -4.28 0.92
CA PHE A 154 -5.72 -3.70 -0.30
C PHE A 154 -4.53 -4.51 -0.80
N THR A 155 -4.59 -4.97 -2.03
CA THR A 155 -3.62 -5.91 -2.62
C THR A 155 -3.17 -5.39 -3.97
N VAL A 156 -1.85 -5.35 -4.16
CA VAL A 156 -1.21 -5.17 -5.47
C VAL A 156 -0.66 -6.52 -5.89
N ALA A 157 -0.90 -6.91 -7.14
CA ALA A 157 -0.37 -8.15 -7.71
C ALA A 157 0.06 -7.94 -9.17
N PHE A 158 1.01 -8.75 -9.61
CA PHE A 158 1.43 -8.85 -10.99
C PHE A 158 0.95 -10.18 -11.59
N ASP A 159 0.53 -10.14 -12.84
CA ASP A 159 0.12 -11.31 -13.62
C ASP A 159 0.81 -11.25 -14.99
N ASN A 160 1.54 -12.30 -15.32
CA ASN A 160 2.21 -12.53 -16.60
C ASN A 160 1.71 -13.78 -17.31
N SER A 161 0.49 -14.20 -17.03
CA SER A 161 -0.14 -15.38 -17.66
C SER A 161 -0.54 -15.15 -19.12
N THR A 162 -0.49 -13.90 -19.58
CA THR A 162 -0.74 -13.50 -20.97
C THR A 162 0.51 -12.80 -21.54
N ASP A 163 0.49 -12.48 -22.84
CA ASP A 163 1.59 -11.76 -23.51
C ASP A 163 1.85 -10.38 -22.88
N ASP A 164 0.82 -9.76 -22.31
CA ASP A 164 0.93 -8.50 -21.60
C ASP A 164 1.09 -8.74 -20.09
N LEU A 165 2.12 -8.13 -19.50
CA LEU A 165 2.28 -8.08 -18.05
C LEU A 165 1.25 -7.12 -17.45
N LYS A 166 0.45 -7.59 -16.53
CA LYS A 166 -0.59 -6.82 -15.85
C LYS A 166 -0.21 -6.56 -14.39
N MET A 167 -0.40 -5.33 -13.94
CA MET A 167 -0.43 -4.97 -12.53
C MET A 167 -1.87 -4.70 -12.12
N THR A 168 -2.35 -5.38 -11.09
CA THR A 168 -3.71 -5.25 -10.56
C THR A 168 -3.69 -4.65 -9.16
N MET A 169 -4.73 -3.89 -8.83
CA MET A 169 -4.96 -3.29 -7.51
C MET A 169 -6.39 -3.60 -7.08
N ALA A 170 -6.57 -4.23 -5.91
CA ALA A 170 -7.87 -4.69 -5.40
C ALA A 170 -8.06 -4.38 -3.90
#